data_71c7c9616f5fddbf9be8315342a3879a
#
_entry.id   71c7c9616f5fddbf9be8315342a3879a
#
_cell.length_a   1.000
_cell.length_b   1.000
_cell.length_c   1.000
_cell.angle_alpha   90.00
_cell.angle_beta   90.00
_cell.angle_gamma   90.00
#
_symmetry.space_group_name_H-M   'P 1'
#
loop_
_entity.id
_entity.type
_entity.pdbx_description
1 polymer ?
#
loop_
_entity_poly.entity_id
_entity_poly.type
_entity_poly.pdbx_seq_one_letter_code
_entity_poly.pdbx_strand_id
1 'polypeptide(L)'
;MATVFKENMRELGITVNLGFLDFGTFAGKIQDSYDYEAGLLGLTGGGDPAGGMSVFSSKGRLHQWYPNQKTPATPWEARIDELMSLQLRTLDYPTRRKYFDEVQKIMSEETPFIYLVTANAYVGLKDRWKNIRIPPLGSLVWNLDELWTVFTP
;
A
#
# COMPACT_ATOMS: atom_id res chain seq x y z
N MET A 1 -10.02 10.48 -9.61
CA MET A 1 -10.34 9.21 -8.92
C MET A 1 -11.52 9.39 -7.96
N ALA A 2 -11.45 10.23 -6.93
CA ALA A 2 -12.56 10.43 -5.97
C ALA A 2 -13.89 10.81 -6.63
N THR A 3 -13.88 11.66 -7.66
CA THR A 3 -15.10 12.03 -8.41
C THR A 3 -15.73 10.84 -9.14
N VAL A 4 -14.92 9.98 -9.75
CA VAL A 4 -15.43 8.75 -10.42
C VAL A 4 -16.04 7.80 -9.38
N PHE A 5 -15.35 7.61 -8.24
CA PHE A 5 -15.88 6.82 -7.14
C PHE A 5 -17.23 7.33 -6.65
N LYS A 6 -17.36 8.65 -6.44
CA LYS A 6 -18.63 9.30 -6.05
C LYS A 6 -19.75 9.01 -7.05
N GLU A 7 -19.48 9.14 -8.36
CA GLU A 7 -20.50 8.88 -9.39
C GLU A 7 -20.92 7.40 -9.41
N ASN A 8 -19.97 6.47 -9.30
CA ASN A 8 -20.30 5.05 -9.23
C ASN A 8 -21.14 4.70 -7.99
N MET A 9 -20.83 5.30 -6.83
CA MET A 9 -21.63 5.11 -5.62
C MET A 9 -23.04 5.67 -5.77
N ARG A 10 -23.21 6.80 -6.47
CA ARG A 10 -24.52 7.38 -6.76
C ARG A 10 -25.41 6.42 -7.56
N GLU A 11 -24.85 5.67 -8.50
CA GLU A 11 -25.58 4.65 -9.26
C GLU A 11 -26.12 3.51 -8.37
N LEU A 12 -25.46 3.27 -7.24
CA LEU A 12 -25.87 2.31 -6.22
C LEU A 12 -26.80 2.92 -5.15
N GLY A 13 -27.21 4.19 -5.33
CA GLY A 13 -28.06 4.90 -4.36
C GLY A 13 -27.30 5.43 -3.13
N ILE A 14 -25.97 5.41 -3.16
CA ILE A 14 -25.10 5.87 -2.05
C ILE A 14 -24.64 7.30 -2.33
N THR A 15 -24.95 8.22 -1.42
CA THR A 15 -24.48 9.62 -1.51
C THR A 15 -23.09 9.75 -0.88
N VAL A 16 -22.12 10.18 -1.67
CA VAL A 16 -20.74 10.45 -1.21
C VAL A 16 -20.47 11.95 -1.23
N ASN A 17 -20.08 12.51 -0.08
CA ASN A 17 -19.65 13.88 0.07
C ASN A 17 -18.11 13.93 0.10
N LEU A 18 -17.51 14.59 -0.88
CA LEU A 18 -16.05 14.68 -0.98
C LEU A 18 -15.52 15.83 -0.10
N GLY A 19 -14.64 15.51 0.82
CA GLY A 19 -13.83 16.47 1.59
C GLY A 19 -12.39 16.45 1.12
N PHE A 20 -11.88 17.58 0.62
CA PHE A 20 -10.48 17.69 0.22
C PHE A 20 -9.68 18.35 1.34
N LEU A 21 -8.63 17.70 1.79
CA LEU A 21 -7.76 18.14 2.88
C LEU A 21 -6.33 18.23 2.38
N ASP A 22 -5.52 19.06 3.00
CA ASP A 22 -4.07 18.95 2.86
C ASP A 22 -3.58 17.64 3.51
N PHE A 23 -2.41 17.17 3.07
CA PHE A 23 -1.93 15.85 3.50
C PHE A 23 -1.68 15.76 5.01
N GLY A 24 -1.21 16.82 5.65
CA GLY A 24 -0.95 16.83 7.09
C GLY A 24 -2.24 16.65 7.90
N THR A 25 -3.27 17.43 7.58
CA THR A 25 -4.61 17.32 8.19
C THR A 25 -5.24 15.95 7.92
N PHE A 26 -5.13 15.44 6.69
CA PHE A 26 -5.63 14.12 6.34
C PHE A 26 -4.91 13.01 7.12
N ALA A 27 -3.57 13.06 7.19
CA ALA A 27 -2.78 12.09 7.95
C ALA A 27 -3.15 12.10 9.45
N GLY A 28 -3.34 13.28 10.05
CA GLY A 28 -3.83 13.41 11.42
C GLY A 28 -5.19 12.75 11.64
N LYS A 29 -6.11 12.89 10.68
CA LYS A 29 -7.42 12.23 10.78
C LYS A 29 -7.32 10.71 10.73
N ILE A 30 -6.52 10.14 9.85
CA ILE A 30 -6.45 8.67 9.67
C ILE A 30 -5.47 7.97 10.64
N GLN A 31 -4.57 8.68 11.32
CA GLN A 31 -3.55 8.07 12.19
C GLN A 31 -3.67 8.47 13.66
N ASP A 32 -4.28 9.60 13.96
CA ASP A 32 -4.30 10.15 15.30
C ASP A 32 -5.72 10.29 15.87
N SER A 33 -6.62 11.00 15.18
CA SER A 33 -7.98 11.24 15.68
C SER A 33 -9.01 10.21 15.22
N TYR A 34 -8.76 9.53 14.11
CA TYR A 34 -9.68 8.56 13.46
C TYR A 34 -11.07 9.15 13.14
N ASP A 35 -11.12 10.47 12.94
CA ASP A 35 -12.35 11.22 12.63
C ASP A 35 -12.60 11.22 11.11
N TYR A 36 -13.05 10.09 10.58
CA TYR A 36 -13.43 9.92 9.18
C TYR A 36 -14.39 8.74 8.99
N GLU A 37 -15.23 8.79 7.99
CA GLU A 37 -16.10 7.68 7.55
C GLU A 37 -15.39 6.82 6.50
N ALA A 38 -14.69 7.47 5.55
CA ALA A 38 -13.87 6.82 4.55
C ALA A 38 -12.72 7.73 4.13
N GLY A 39 -11.58 7.15 3.83
CA GLY A 39 -10.39 7.89 3.36
C GLY A 39 -9.88 7.31 2.04
N LEU A 40 -9.54 8.18 1.08
CA LEU A 40 -8.90 7.80 -0.17
C LEU A 40 -7.43 8.20 -0.13
N LEU A 41 -6.53 7.22 -0.14
CA LEU A 41 -5.09 7.45 -0.12
C LEU A 41 -4.34 6.46 -1.01
N GLY A 42 -3.11 6.81 -1.35
CA GLY A 42 -2.17 5.89 -1.97
C GLY A 42 -1.25 5.28 -0.91
N LEU A 43 -1.15 3.96 -0.90
CA LEU A 43 -0.12 3.26 -0.14
C LEU A 43 0.97 2.79 -1.10
N THR A 44 2.22 3.01 -0.75
CA THR A 44 3.37 2.47 -1.48
C THR A 44 3.82 1.18 -0.83
N GLY A 45 3.85 0.10 -1.62
CA GLY A 45 4.38 -1.18 -1.18
C GLY A 45 5.89 -1.27 -1.41
N GLY A 46 6.55 -2.14 -0.67
CA GLY A 46 7.93 -2.57 -0.92
C GLY A 46 7.98 -3.92 -1.64
N GLY A 47 9.17 -4.35 -2.04
CA GLY A 47 9.41 -5.67 -2.63
C GLY A 47 9.31 -6.83 -1.63
N ASP A 48 9.16 -6.53 -0.34
CA ASP A 48 9.09 -7.52 0.73
C ASP A 48 7.85 -7.30 1.61
N PRO A 49 7.06 -8.36 1.88
CA PRO A 49 5.86 -8.28 2.74
C PRO A 49 6.12 -7.75 4.15
N ALA A 50 7.33 -7.89 4.67
CA ALA A 50 7.71 -7.38 5.99
C ALA A 50 7.48 -5.87 6.13
N GLY A 51 7.65 -5.11 5.03
CA GLY A 51 7.35 -3.67 4.99
C GLY A 51 5.87 -3.33 5.23
N GLY A 52 4.97 -4.30 5.06
CA GLY A 52 3.53 -4.16 5.26
C GLY A 52 3.05 -4.37 6.70
N MET A 53 3.93 -4.69 7.65
CA MET A 53 3.54 -4.97 9.04
C MET A 53 2.70 -3.87 9.68
N SER A 54 2.99 -2.61 9.43
CA SER A 54 2.24 -1.49 10.00
C SER A 54 0.81 -1.37 9.46
N VAL A 55 0.53 -1.97 8.31
CA VAL A 55 -0.79 -2.00 7.68
C VAL A 55 -1.54 -3.26 8.07
N PHE A 56 -0.91 -4.42 7.91
CA PHE A 56 -1.58 -5.72 8.05
C PHE A 56 -1.74 -6.16 9.50
N SER A 57 -0.76 -5.89 10.38
CA SER A 57 -0.88 -6.27 11.79
C SER A 57 -1.96 -5.46 12.50
N SER A 58 -2.77 -6.12 13.30
CA SER A 58 -3.85 -5.52 14.11
C SER A 58 -3.35 -4.39 15.04
N LYS A 59 -2.07 -4.43 15.43
CA LYS A 59 -1.40 -3.39 16.25
C LYS A 59 -0.62 -2.39 15.41
N GLY A 60 -0.71 -2.46 14.10
CA GLY A 60 0.01 -1.59 13.20
C GLY A 60 -0.53 -0.16 13.23
N ARG A 61 0.34 0.83 13.16
CA ARG A 61 -0.05 2.25 13.15
C ARG A 61 -0.89 2.63 11.92
N LEU A 62 -0.76 1.90 10.82
CA LEU A 62 -1.50 2.09 9.59
C LEU A 62 -2.63 1.07 9.39
N HIS A 63 -3.03 0.37 10.47
CA HIS A 63 -4.16 -0.53 10.50
C HIS A 63 -5.47 0.26 10.56
N GLN A 64 -5.91 0.78 9.44
CA GLN A 64 -6.88 1.87 9.36
C GLN A 64 -8.34 1.43 9.41
N TRP A 65 -8.65 0.16 9.17
CA TRP A 65 -10.04 -0.34 9.20
C TRP A 65 -10.55 -0.61 10.61
N TYR A 66 -9.65 -0.81 11.57
CA TYR A 66 -9.98 -0.89 12.99
C TYR A 66 -8.81 -0.41 13.86
N PRO A 67 -8.57 0.91 13.92
CA PRO A 67 -7.40 1.47 14.57
C PRO A 67 -7.42 1.29 16.09
N ASN A 68 -6.23 1.36 16.70
CA ASN A 68 -6.03 1.34 18.16
C ASN A 68 -6.52 0.08 18.90
N GLN A 69 -6.76 -1.01 18.22
CA GLN A 69 -7.14 -2.24 18.90
C GLN A 69 -5.99 -2.83 19.72
N LYS A 70 -6.28 -3.26 20.94
CA LYS A 70 -5.31 -3.89 21.85
C LYS A 70 -5.07 -5.36 21.49
N THR A 71 -6.10 -6.01 21.01
CA THR A 71 -6.14 -7.39 20.53
C THR A 71 -6.91 -7.41 19.21
N PRO A 72 -6.63 -8.37 18.31
CA PRO A 72 -7.41 -8.50 17.08
C PRO A 72 -8.91 -8.53 17.35
N ALA A 73 -9.68 -7.70 16.66
CA ALA A 73 -11.14 -7.61 16.86
C ALA A 73 -11.88 -8.79 16.22
N THR A 74 -11.27 -9.42 15.24
CA THR A 74 -11.83 -10.53 14.48
C THR A 74 -10.89 -11.72 14.41
N PRO A 75 -11.41 -12.95 14.19
CA PRO A 75 -10.56 -14.13 13.98
C PRO A 75 -9.65 -14.02 12.75
N TRP A 76 -10.10 -13.36 11.69
CA TRP A 76 -9.30 -13.21 10.49
C TRP A 76 -8.15 -12.20 10.68
N GLU A 77 -8.31 -11.14 11.47
CA GLU A 77 -7.20 -10.26 11.87
C GLU A 77 -6.16 -11.00 12.72
N ALA A 78 -6.62 -11.82 13.67
CA ALA A 78 -5.72 -12.66 14.46
C ALA A 78 -4.93 -13.63 13.56
N ARG A 79 -5.57 -14.18 12.52
CA ARG A 79 -4.88 -15.03 11.53
C ARG A 79 -3.87 -14.25 10.70
N ILE A 80 -4.18 -13.03 10.28
CA ILE A 80 -3.22 -12.15 9.61
C ILE A 80 -2.01 -11.86 10.51
N ASP A 81 -2.21 -11.53 11.78
CA ASP A 81 -1.12 -11.30 12.74
C ASP A 81 -0.19 -12.52 12.85
N GLU A 82 -0.76 -13.72 12.94
CA GLU A 82 0.00 -14.97 12.96
C GLU A 82 0.82 -15.15 11.67
N LEU A 83 0.17 -15.04 10.51
CA LEU A 83 0.82 -15.22 9.20
C LEU A 83 1.93 -14.20 8.96
N MET A 84 1.70 -12.94 9.30
CA MET A 84 2.70 -11.87 9.19
C MET A 84 3.88 -12.12 10.13
N SER A 85 3.65 -12.67 11.31
CA SER A 85 4.70 -13.08 12.23
C SER A 85 5.49 -14.29 11.72
N LEU A 86 4.82 -15.27 11.15
CA LEU A 86 5.45 -16.47 10.57
C LEU A 86 6.33 -16.10 9.37
N GLN A 87 5.83 -15.26 8.46
CA GLN A 87 6.61 -14.84 7.29
C GLN A 87 7.89 -14.09 7.67
N LEU A 88 7.89 -13.29 8.75
CA LEU A 88 9.09 -12.60 9.24
C LEU A 88 10.18 -13.53 9.76
N ARG A 89 9.79 -14.68 10.30
CA ARG A 89 10.71 -15.65 10.94
C ARG A 89 11.11 -16.78 10.01
N THR A 90 10.57 -16.83 8.80
CA THR A 90 10.83 -17.90 7.83
C THR A 90 11.82 -17.43 6.77
N LEU A 91 12.94 -18.14 6.62
CA LEU A 91 13.96 -17.86 5.60
C LEU A 91 13.61 -18.54 4.26
N ASP A 92 12.93 -19.68 4.29
CA ASP A 92 12.52 -20.39 3.09
C ASP A 92 11.47 -19.59 2.29
N TYR A 93 11.89 -19.11 1.11
CA TYR A 93 11.08 -18.23 0.29
C TYR A 93 9.74 -18.84 -0.15
N PRO A 94 9.66 -20.10 -0.64
CA PRO A 94 8.38 -20.72 -0.99
C PRO A 94 7.39 -20.78 0.17
N THR A 95 7.84 -21.13 1.37
CA THR A 95 7.00 -21.18 2.58
C THR A 95 6.57 -19.77 3.01
N ARG A 96 7.50 -18.83 2.98
CA ARG A 96 7.24 -17.42 3.28
C ARG A 96 6.19 -16.82 2.35
N ARG A 97 6.30 -17.14 1.05
CA ARG A 97 5.33 -16.73 0.04
C ARG A 97 3.92 -17.27 0.35
N LYS A 98 3.79 -18.56 0.71
CA LYS A 98 2.50 -19.16 1.07
C LYS A 98 1.81 -18.43 2.20
N TYR A 99 2.56 -18.01 3.24
CA TYR A 99 1.98 -17.25 4.34
C TYR A 99 1.41 -15.91 3.85
N PHE A 100 2.14 -15.21 3.00
CA PHE A 100 1.66 -13.93 2.50
C PHE A 100 0.55 -14.07 1.44
N ASP A 101 0.56 -15.11 0.63
CA ASP A 101 -0.53 -15.43 -0.29
C ASP A 101 -1.85 -15.66 0.50
N GLU A 102 -1.80 -16.29 1.67
CA GLU A 102 -2.96 -16.44 2.55
C GLU A 102 -3.42 -15.10 3.13
N VAL A 103 -2.50 -14.21 3.53
CA VAL A 103 -2.86 -12.84 3.95
C VAL A 103 -3.61 -12.11 2.84
N GLN A 104 -3.10 -12.16 1.61
CA GLN A 104 -3.73 -11.52 0.45
C GLN A 104 -5.14 -12.09 0.19
N LYS A 105 -5.31 -13.40 0.34
CA LYS A 105 -6.60 -14.06 0.19
C LYS A 105 -7.60 -13.55 1.24
N ILE A 106 -7.23 -13.54 2.52
CA ILE A 106 -8.07 -13.00 3.59
C ILE A 106 -8.44 -11.54 3.32
N MET A 107 -7.47 -10.70 2.95
CA MET A 107 -7.70 -9.29 2.63
C MET A 107 -8.67 -9.10 1.45
N SER A 108 -8.67 -10.02 0.50
CA SER A 108 -9.59 -10.01 -0.64
C SER A 108 -11.01 -10.48 -0.26
N GLU A 109 -11.12 -11.44 0.65
CA GLU A 109 -12.40 -12.00 1.11
C GLU A 109 -13.11 -11.06 2.08
N GLU A 110 -12.38 -10.51 3.05
CA GLU A 110 -12.93 -9.63 4.09
C GLU A 110 -13.03 -8.14 3.65
N THR A 111 -12.32 -7.78 2.58
CA THR A 111 -12.33 -6.44 1.93
C THR A 111 -12.26 -5.25 2.89
N PRO A 112 -11.32 -5.21 3.85
CA PRO A 112 -11.14 -4.04 4.72
C PRO A 112 -10.67 -2.80 3.96
N PHE A 113 -10.06 -2.99 2.79
CA PHE A 113 -9.73 -1.96 1.81
C PHE A 113 -10.45 -2.21 0.49
N ILE A 114 -10.94 -1.14 -0.11
CA ILE A 114 -11.44 -1.16 -1.49
C ILE A 114 -10.28 -0.76 -2.40
N TYR A 115 -9.65 -1.74 -3.03
CA TYR A 115 -8.55 -1.51 -3.98
C TYR A 115 -9.09 -0.92 -5.27
N LEU A 116 -8.59 0.24 -5.66
CA LEU A 116 -9.06 0.94 -6.85
C LEU A 116 -8.13 0.72 -8.05
N VAL A 117 -6.96 1.35 -8.04
CA VAL A 117 -6.01 1.30 -9.16
C VAL A 117 -4.57 1.43 -8.68
N THR A 118 -3.64 0.89 -9.46
CA THR A 118 -2.21 1.18 -9.34
C THR A 118 -1.80 2.06 -10.52
N ALA A 119 -1.13 3.17 -10.26
CA ALA A 119 -0.66 4.07 -11.30
C ALA A 119 0.49 3.45 -12.09
N ASN A 120 0.46 3.59 -13.41
CA ASN A 120 1.62 3.31 -14.25
C ASN A 120 2.66 4.43 -14.08
N ALA A 121 3.91 4.08 -13.92
CA ALA A 121 5.01 5.02 -13.94
C ALA A 121 5.54 5.18 -15.37
N TYR A 122 5.53 6.40 -15.88
CA TYR A 122 6.12 6.74 -17.17
C TYR A 122 7.41 7.50 -16.93
N VAL A 123 8.49 7.06 -17.57
CA VAL A 123 9.82 7.64 -17.39
C VAL A 123 10.33 8.22 -18.68
N GLY A 124 10.60 9.53 -18.70
CA GLY A 124 11.28 10.22 -19.78
C GLY A 124 12.76 10.35 -19.47
N LEU A 125 13.63 9.87 -20.36
CA LEU A 125 15.08 9.92 -20.18
C LEU A 125 15.71 10.65 -21.38
N LYS A 126 16.71 11.49 -21.08
CA LYS A 126 17.55 12.06 -22.16
C LYS A 126 18.53 10.98 -22.63
N ASP A 127 18.68 10.83 -23.94
CA ASP A 127 19.54 9.80 -24.56
C ASP A 127 21.02 9.88 -24.16
N ARG A 128 21.47 11.02 -23.64
CA ARG A 128 22.84 11.18 -23.12
C ARG A 128 23.16 10.26 -21.93
N TRP A 129 22.14 9.79 -21.20
CA TRP A 129 22.31 8.88 -20.08
C TRP A 129 22.35 7.43 -20.56
N LYS A 130 23.39 6.70 -20.22
CA LYS A 130 23.59 5.31 -20.62
C LYS A 130 23.58 4.38 -19.41
N ASN A 131 23.31 3.11 -19.67
CA ASN A 131 23.22 2.03 -18.67
C ASN A 131 22.09 2.23 -17.63
N ILE A 132 21.04 2.96 -17.97
CA ILE A 132 19.87 3.05 -17.11
C ILE A 132 19.10 1.74 -17.21
N ARG A 133 18.85 1.12 -16.05
CA ARG A 133 18.02 -0.08 -15.93
C ARG A 133 16.77 0.27 -15.11
N ILE A 134 15.62 0.25 -15.75
CA ILE A 134 14.34 0.53 -15.07
C ILE A 134 13.90 -0.73 -14.33
N PRO A 135 13.87 -0.73 -12.99
CA PRO A 135 13.40 -1.88 -12.24
C PRO A 135 11.87 -1.95 -12.28
N PRO A 136 11.28 -3.15 -12.18
CA PRO A 136 9.82 -3.29 -12.04
C PRO A 136 9.28 -2.65 -10.76
N LEU A 137 10.09 -2.57 -9.72
CA LEU A 137 9.78 -1.94 -8.44
C LEU A 137 11.02 -1.20 -7.91
N GLY A 138 10.81 -0.10 -7.20
CA GLY A 138 11.89 0.63 -6.54
C GLY A 138 12.28 1.93 -7.23
N SER A 139 13.48 2.42 -6.89
CA SER A 139 14.00 3.69 -7.41
C SER A 139 14.52 3.56 -8.83
N LEU A 140 14.21 4.54 -9.68
CA LEU A 140 14.73 4.64 -11.06
C LEU A 140 16.26 4.76 -11.12
N VAL A 141 16.88 5.17 -10.03
CA VAL A 141 18.32 5.35 -9.92
C VAL A 141 18.98 4.29 -9.01
N TRP A 142 18.41 3.10 -8.93
CA TRP A 142 18.92 2.02 -8.10
C TRP A 142 20.35 1.59 -8.50
N ASN A 143 20.73 1.77 -9.78
CA ASN A 143 22.07 1.49 -10.29
C ASN A 143 22.83 2.80 -10.63
N LEU A 144 22.71 3.82 -9.78
CA LEU A 144 23.30 5.15 -9.98
C LEU A 144 24.82 5.10 -10.16
N ASP A 145 25.49 4.20 -9.48
CA ASP A 145 26.94 3.94 -9.54
C ASP A 145 27.40 3.35 -10.87
N GLU A 146 26.50 2.79 -11.66
CA GLU A 146 26.78 2.24 -12.99
C GLU A 146 26.40 3.20 -14.14
N LEU A 147 25.77 4.33 -13.84
CA LEU A 147 25.34 5.29 -14.86
C LEU A 147 26.51 6.10 -15.41
N TRP A 148 26.48 6.34 -16.71
CA TRP A 148 27.43 7.21 -17.36
C TRP A 148 26.73 8.09 -18.41
N THR A 149 27.37 9.18 -18.80
CA THR A 149 26.82 10.14 -19.77
C THR A 149 27.81 10.37 -20.90
N VAL A 150 27.28 10.49 -22.10
CA VAL A 150 28.05 10.97 -23.25
C VAL A 150 27.88 12.50 -23.30
N PHE A 151 28.98 13.21 -23.07
CA PHE A 151 29.02 14.63 -23.41
C PHE A 151 29.23 14.76 -24.91
N THR A 152 28.18 15.15 -25.62
CA THR A 152 28.33 15.70 -26.96
C THR A 152 28.55 17.20 -26.77
N PRO A 153 29.71 17.76 -27.20
CA PRO A 153 30.01 19.19 -27.10
C PRO A 153 29.02 20.05 -27.89
#